data_eccc7eeb15b4fe11d8dd3ab8f1cce3e4
#
_entry.id   eccc7eeb15b4fe11d8dd3ab8f1cce3e4
#
_cell.length_a   1.000
_cell.length_b   1.000
_cell.length_c   1.000
_cell.angle_alpha   90.00
_cell.angle_beta   90.00
_cell.angle_gamma   90.00
#
_symmetry.space_group_name_H-M   'P 1'
#
loop_
_entity.id
_entity.type
_entity.pdbx_description
1 polymer ?
#
loop_
_entity_poly.entity_id
_entity_poly.type
_entity_poly.pdbx_seq_one_letter_code
_entity_poly.pdbx_strand_id
1 'polypeptide(L)'
;DVYKRQVHEHGHNPSCGDDIDVEVKVDGGIIKDLAYTGTGCAISQASTAMMAELLQDRTVDEAIRLCKLFLAMIRGDVKDEAALEELEAAYTLKDISQMPVRVKCATLGWHTLEVALEKITADLETK
;
A
#
# COMPACT_ATOMS: atom_id res chain seq x y z
N ASP A 1 21.01 -6.87 -12.09
CA ASP A 1 20.77 -8.15 -11.45
C ASP A 1 19.35 -8.60 -11.66
N VAL A 2 19.15 -9.84 -12.12
CA VAL A 2 17.82 -10.35 -12.47
C VAL A 2 16.91 -10.53 -11.25
N TYR A 3 17.49 -10.61 -10.06
CA TYR A 3 16.71 -10.81 -8.83
C TYR A 3 16.41 -9.52 -8.09
N LYS A 4 16.94 -8.41 -8.56
CA LYS A 4 16.73 -7.11 -7.94
C LYS A 4 15.86 -6.24 -8.84
N ARG A 5 14.86 -5.62 -8.25
CA ARG A 5 13.96 -4.72 -8.96
C ARG A 5 13.73 -3.48 -8.12
N GLN A 6 13.66 -2.35 -8.79
CA GLN A 6 13.31 -1.08 -8.15
C GLN A 6 12.25 -0.42 -9.00
N VAL A 7 11.15 -0.02 -8.36
CA VAL A 7 10.05 0.64 -9.05
C VAL A 7 9.69 1.90 -8.27
N HIS A 8 9.48 2.96 -9.02
CA HIS A 8 9.00 4.23 -8.48
C HIS A 8 7.62 4.48 -9.06
N GLU A 9 6.64 4.73 -8.21
CA GLU A 9 5.28 4.97 -8.63
C GLU A 9 4.74 6.23 -7.99
N HIS A 10 4.00 7.03 -8.77
CA HIS A 10 3.42 8.27 -8.31
C HIS A 10 1.91 8.11 -8.19
N GLY A 11 1.35 8.60 -7.08
CA GLY A 11 -0.07 8.63 -6.84
C GLY A 11 -0.54 10.04 -6.53
N HIS A 12 -1.71 10.40 -7.04
CA HIS A 12 -2.27 11.74 -6.85
C HIS A 12 -3.77 11.66 -6.62
N ASN A 13 -4.25 12.38 -5.61
CA ASN A 13 -5.68 12.50 -5.36
C ASN A 13 -6.09 13.95 -5.56
N PRO A 14 -6.71 14.28 -6.70
CA PRO A 14 -7.08 15.67 -7.00
C PRO A 14 -8.15 16.22 -6.06
N SER A 15 -8.94 15.35 -5.42
CA SER A 15 -10.02 15.79 -4.54
C SER A 15 -9.52 16.47 -3.28
N CYS A 16 -8.36 16.04 -2.75
CA CYS A 16 -7.81 16.61 -1.52
C CYS A 16 -6.37 17.08 -1.68
N GLY A 17 -5.83 17.03 -2.89
CA GLY A 17 -4.48 17.51 -3.15
C GLY A 17 -3.36 16.62 -2.64
N ASP A 18 -3.68 15.40 -2.21
CA ASP A 18 -2.67 14.46 -1.77
C ASP A 18 -1.82 14.02 -2.96
N ASP A 19 -0.53 13.95 -2.74
CA ASP A 19 0.44 13.63 -3.79
C ASP A 19 1.55 12.80 -3.14
N ILE A 20 1.78 11.60 -3.64
CA ILE A 20 2.70 10.67 -3.02
C ILE A 20 3.57 9.97 -4.07
N ASP A 21 4.84 9.78 -3.73
CA ASP A 21 5.77 8.97 -4.50
C ASP A 21 6.18 7.79 -3.64
N VAL A 22 6.07 6.59 -4.20
CA VAL A 22 6.45 5.36 -3.51
C VAL A 22 7.59 4.72 -4.29
N GLU A 23 8.64 4.34 -3.59
CA GLU A 23 9.78 3.64 -4.17
C GLU A 23 9.95 2.31 -3.48
N VAL A 24 9.98 1.24 -4.28
CA VAL A 24 10.08 -0.13 -3.78
C VAL A 24 11.33 -0.78 -4.35
N LYS A 25 12.13 -1.37 -3.47
CA LYS A 25 13.28 -2.17 -3.87
C LYS A 25 13.03 -3.63 -3.47
N VAL A 26 13.09 -4.52 -4.44
CA VAL A 26 12.82 -5.95 -4.24
C VAL A 26 14.05 -6.74 -4.60
N ASP A 27 14.41 -7.68 -3.74
CA ASP A 27 15.53 -8.59 -3.96
C ASP A 27 15.10 -9.99 -3.57
N GLY A 28 15.16 -10.92 -4.52
CA GLY A 28 14.78 -12.30 -4.26
C GLY A 28 13.30 -12.47 -3.93
N GLY A 29 12.45 -11.59 -4.45
CA GLY A 29 11.01 -11.63 -4.20
C GLY A 29 10.59 -11.02 -2.88
N ILE A 30 11.53 -10.43 -2.13
CA ILE A 30 11.25 -9.82 -0.83
C ILE A 30 11.45 -8.31 -0.93
N ILE A 31 10.55 -7.55 -0.33
CA ILE A 31 10.64 -6.09 -0.28
C ILE A 31 11.75 -5.72 0.70
N LYS A 32 12.89 -5.28 0.17
CA LYS A 32 14.05 -4.92 1.00
C LYS A 32 14.00 -3.47 1.46
N ASP A 33 13.39 -2.60 0.68
CA ASP A 33 13.27 -1.20 1.03
C ASP A 33 11.98 -0.64 0.46
N LEU A 34 11.23 0.04 1.29
CA LEU A 34 9.98 0.67 0.90
C LEU A 34 9.98 2.09 1.44
N ALA A 35 10.15 3.05 0.55
CA ALA A 35 10.24 4.45 0.90
C ALA A 35 9.11 5.23 0.24
N TYR A 36 8.74 6.34 0.86
CA TYR A 36 7.72 7.22 0.30
C TYR A 36 8.02 8.66 0.65
N THR A 37 7.61 9.55 -0.24
CA THR A 37 7.67 10.98 -0.02
C THR A 37 6.42 11.61 -0.59
N GLY A 38 6.09 12.80 -0.14
CA GLY A 38 4.95 13.51 -0.71
C GLY A 38 4.28 14.42 0.29
N THR A 39 3.18 15.01 -0.17
CA THR A 39 2.36 15.89 0.64
C THR A 39 0.95 15.33 0.72
N GLY A 40 0.28 15.57 1.83
CA GLY A 40 -1.07 15.11 2.01
C GLY A 40 -1.58 15.40 3.39
N CYS A 41 -2.83 15.06 3.63
CA CYS A 41 -3.45 15.26 4.93
C CYS A 41 -2.87 14.26 5.95
N ALA A 42 -3.19 14.49 7.22
CA ALA A 42 -2.69 13.63 8.29
C ALA A 42 -3.08 12.16 8.10
N ILE A 43 -4.29 11.91 7.60
CA ILE A 43 -4.76 10.54 7.38
C ILE A 43 -3.96 9.86 6.27
N SER A 44 -3.69 10.58 5.17
CA SER A 44 -2.90 10.06 4.07
C SER A 44 -1.49 9.69 4.55
N GLN A 45 -0.86 10.57 5.30
CA GLN A 45 0.49 10.34 5.80
C GLN A 45 0.55 9.20 6.81
N ALA A 46 -0.42 9.15 7.74
CA ALA A 46 -0.46 8.08 8.74
C ALA A 46 -0.70 6.72 8.07
N SER A 47 -1.62 6.66 7.12
CA SER A 47 -1.93 5.43 6.42
C SER A 47 -0.71 4.91 5.64
N THR A 48 -0.01 5.81 4.95
CA THR A 48 1.17 5.43 4.18
C THR A 48 2.31 4.94 5.09
N ALA A 49 2.48 5.59 6.24
CA ALA A 49 3.48 5.17 7.22
C ALA A 49 3.19 3.76 7.76
N MET A 50 1.92 3.49 8.06
CA MET A 50 1.50 2.17 8.52
C MET A 50 1.73 1.10 7.45
N MET A 51 1.47 1.44 6.20
CA MET A 51 1.72 0.57 5.05
C MET A 51 3.20 0.21 4.97
N ALA A 52 4.07 1.21 5.00
CA ALA A 52 5.50 0.98 4.87
C ALA A 52 6.02 0.09 6.00
N GLU A 53 5.56 0.34 7.22
CA GLU A 53 5.97 -0.46 8.37
C GLU A 53 5.48 -1.91 8.27
N LEU A 54 4.25 -2.10 7.82
CA LEU A 54 3.66 -3.44 7.72
C LEU A 54 4.32 -4.27 6.62
N LEU A 55 4.64 -3.66 5.49
CA LEU A 55 5.05 -4.42 4.30
C LEU A 55 6.55 -4.55 4.11
N GLN A 56 7.35 -3.81 4.88
CA GLN A 56 8.79 -3.93 4.85
C GLN A 56 9.20 -5.38 5.17
N ASP A 57 10.09 -5.94 4.37
CA ASP A 57 10.63 -7.30 4.54
C ASP A 57 9.64 -8.44 4.26
N ARG A 58 8.47 -8.13 3.70
CA ARG A 58 7.54 -9.18 3.27
C ARG A 58 7.79 -9.53 1.81
N THR A 59 7.29 -10.70 1.40
CA THR A 59 7.35 -11.08 0.00
C THR A 59 6.40 -10.19 -0.82
N VAL A 60 6.68 -10.06 -2.11
CA VAL A 60 5.84 -9.28 -3.01
C VAL A 60 4.41 -9.83 -3.02
N ASP A 61 4.26 -11.16 -3.08
CA ASP A 61 2.92 -11.79 -3.09
C ASP A 61 2.14 -11.47 -1.82
N GLU A 62 2.80 -11.56 -0.67
CA GLU A 62 2.15 -11.25 0.60
C GLU A 62 1.79 -9.77 0.70
N ALA A 63 2.67 -8.89 0.22
CA ALA A 63 2.40 -7.46 0.23
C ALA A 63 1.19 -7.11 -0.63
N ILE A 64 1.07 -7.73 -1.81
CA ILE A 64 -0.09 -7.52 -2.68
C ILE A 64 -1.37 -7.99 -1.98
N ARG A 65 -1.32 -9.16 -1.35
CA ARG A 65 -2.45 -9.70 -0.61
C ARG A 65 -2.90 -8.75 0.49
N LEU A 66 -1.94 -8.21 1.24
CA LEU A 66 -2.26 -7.29 2.35
C LEU A 66 -2.78 -5.94 1.84
N CYS A 67 -2.27 -5.45 0.70
CA CYS A 67 -2.81 -4.25 0.08
C CYS A 67 -4.27 -4.44 -0.31
N LYS A 68 -4.58 -5.58 -0.91
CA LYS A 68 -5.96 -5.89 -1.31
C LYS A 68 -6.87 -6.03 -0.08
N LEU A 69 -6.35 -6.63 0.97
CA LEU A 69 -7.09 -6.79 2.23
C LEU A 69 -7.40 -5.43 2.84
N PHE A 70 -6.40 -4.53 2.88
CA PHE A 70 -6.61 -3.18 3.40
C PHE A 70 -7.67 -2.44 2.59
N LEU A 71 -7.56 -2.47 1.27
CA LEU A 71 -8.51 -1.78 0.40
C LEU A 71 -9.92 -2.34 0.57
N ALA A 72 -10.05 -3.66 0.72
CA ALA A 72 -11.34 -4.30 0.97
C ALA A 72 -11.91 -3.89 2.33
N MET A 73 -11.06 -3.78 3.34
CA MET A 73 -11.49 -3.31 4.67
C MET A 73 -12.05 -1.89 4.58
N ILE A 74 -11.36 -1.01 3.90
CA ILE A 74 -11.77 0.39 3.79
C ILE A 74 -13.08 0.52 3.01
N ARG A 75 -13.30 -0.36 2.01
CA ARG A 75 -14.58 -0.38 1.27
C ARG A 75 -15.71 -1.01 2.06
N GLY A 76 -15.40 -1.67 3.17
CA GLY A 76 -16.40 -2.37 3.96
C GLY A 76 -16.76 -3.75 3.43
N ASP A 77 -15.97 -4.28 2.49
CA ASP A 77 -16.22 -5.59 1.87
C ASP A 77 -15.80 -6.75 2.77
N VAL A 78 -14.85 -6.53 3.67
CA VAL A 78 -14.36 -7.55 4.60
C VAL A 78 -14.55 -7.04 6.02
N LYS A 79 -15.23 -7.84 6.84
CA LYS A 79 -15.52 -7.48 8.23
C LYS A 79 -15.04 -8.53 9.23
N ASP A 80 -14.37 -9.58 8.75
CA ASP A 80 -13.82 -10.63 9.61
C ASP A 80 -12.63 -10.08 10.39
N GLU A 81 -12.81 -9.86 11.69
CA GLU A 81 -11.78 -9.28 12.53
C GLU A 81 -10.50 -10.12 12.55
N ALA A 82 -10.62 -11.43 12.51
CA ALA A 82 -9.44 -12.30 12.52
C ALA A 82 -8.59 -12.07 11.27
N ALA A 83 -9.22 -11.92 10.10
CA ALA A 83 -8.52 -11.63 8.86
C ALA A 83 -7.89 -10.23 8.89
N LEU A 84 -8.64 -9.25 9.42
CA LEU A 84 -8.18 -7.86 9.43
C LEU A 84 -7.05 -7.60 10.42
N GLU A 85 -6.90 -8.45 11.43
CA GLU A 85 -5.80 -8.32 12.38
C GLU A 85 -4.44 -8.48 11.71
N GLU A 86 -4.37 -9.13 10.56
CA GLU A 86 -3.12 -9.23 9.81
C GLU A 86 -2.61 -7.86 9.36
N LEU A 87 -3.47 -6.86 9.34
CA LEU A 87 -3.08 -5.51 8.96
C LEU A 87 -2.39 -4.74 10.09
N GLU A 88 -2.36 -5.32 11.29
CA GLU A 88 -1.68 -4.74 12.46
C GLU A 88 -2.17 -3.31 12.72
N ALA A 89 -1.26 -2.32 12.80
CA ALA A 89 -1.66 -0.94 13.09
C ALA A 89 -2.67 -0.39 12.07
N ALA A 90 -2.59 -0.83 10.82
CA ALA A 90 -3.50 -0.34 9.77
C ALA A 90 -4.95 -0.74 10.03
N TYR A 91 -5.19 -1.75 10.85
CA TYR A 91 -6.54 -2.14 11.24
C TYR A 91 -7.29 -0.99 11.94
N THR A 92 -6.55 -0.10 12.60
CA THR A 92 -7.16 1.05 13.27
C THR A 92 -7.89 1.99 12.31
N LEU A 93 -7.62 1.88 11.01
CA LEU A 93 -8.24 2.72 10.01
C LEU A 93 -9.56 2.16 9.48
N LYS A 94 -10.05 1.05 10.04
CA LYS A 94 -11.27 0.38 9.56
C LYS A 94 -12.49 1.29 9.52
N ASP A 95 -12.59 2.23 10.46
CA ASP A 95 -13.77 3.11 10.55
C ASP A 95 -13.76 4.24 9.51
N ILE A 96 -12.66 4.40 8.79
CA ILE A 96 -12.56 5.38 7.71
C ILE A 96 -13.58 5.07 6.61
N SER A 97 -14.01 3.80 6.49
CA SER A 97 -15.01 3.41 5.51
C SER A 97 -16.31 4.22 5.66
N GLN A 98 -16.57 4.77 6.86
CA GLN A 98 -17.75 5.56 7.14
C GLN A 98 -17.56 7.05 6.83
N MET A 99 -16.38 7.42 6.35
CA MET A 99 -16.03 8.79 6.01
C MET A 99 -15.63 8.88 4.53
N PRO A 100 -16.62 8.96 3.60
CA PRO A 100 -16.31 8.87 2.16
C PRO A 100 -15.22 9.82 1.67
N VAL A 101 -15.18 11.03 2.24
CA VAL A 101 -14.17 12.02 1.85
C VAL A 101 -12.75 11.56 2.21
N ARG A 102 -12.64 10.79 3.31
CA ARG A 102 -11.33 10.34 3.81
C ARG A 102 -10.88 9.00 3.21
N VAL A 103 -11.79 8.26 2.59
CA VAL A 103 -11.46 6.95 2.00
C VAL A 103 -10.32 7.08 1.00
N LYS A 104 -10.40 8.06 0.10
CA LYS A 104 -9.36 8.26 -0.90
C LYS A 104 -8.02 8.66 -0.28
N CYS A 105 -8.06 9.43 0.80
CA CYS A 105 -6.85 9.82 1.53
C CYS A 105 -6.18 8.59 2.15
N ALA A 106 -6.96 7.72 2.76
CA ALA A 106 -6.44 6.53 3.43
C ALA A 106 -5.89 5.50 2.44
N THR A 107 -6.45 5.43 1.23
CA THR A 107 -6.12 4.36 0.28
C THR A 107 -5.07 4.74 -0.75
N LEU A 108 -4.75 6.02 -0.89
CA LEU A 108 -3.84 6.48 -1.95
C LEU A 108 -2.49 5.76 -1.95
N GLY A 109 -1.82 5.71 -0.81
CA GLY A 109 -0.51 5.07 -0.71
C GLY A 109 -0.58 3.58 -1.00
N TRP A 110 -1.58 2.90 -0.46
CA TRP A 110 -1.77 1.46 -0.66
C TRP A 110 -2.05 1.13 -2.12
N HIS A 111 -2.89 1.92 -2.76
CA HIS A 111 -3.22 1.72 -4.17
C HIS A 111 -2.01 1.97 -5.06
N THR A 112 -1.25 3.03 -4.76
CA THR A 112 -0.04 3.36 -5.51
C THR A 112 1.00 2.24 -5.37
N LEU A 113 1.17 1.71 -4.15
CA LEU A 113 2.09 0.60 -3.94
C LEU A 113 1.62 -0.66 -4.64
N GLU A 114 0.32 -0.94 -4.62
CA GLU A 114 -0.22 -2.12 -5.31
C GLU A 114 0.13 -2.08 -6.79
N VAL A 115 -0.02 -0.92 -7.43
CA VAL A 115 0.34 -0.75 -8.83
C VAL A 115 1.83 -1.04 -9.05
N ALA A 116 2.69 -0.51 -8.17
CA ALA A 116 4.13 -0.75 -8.26
C ALA A 116 4.48 -2.23 -8.14
N LEU A 117 3.86 -2.91 -7.18
CA LEU A 117 4.11 -4.34 -6.95
C LEU A 117 3.61 -5.19 -8.11
N GLU A 118 2.49 -4.83 -8.70
CA GLU A 118 1.98 -5.54 -9.87
C GLU A 118 2.89 -5.40 -11.08
N LYS A 119 3.55 -4.25 -11.23
CA LYS A 119 4.54 -4.05 -12.28
C LYS A 119 5.76 -4.96 -12.07
N ILE A 120 6.18 -5.10 -10.83
CA ILE A 120 7.30 -5.99 -10.50
C ILE A 120 6.91 -7.44 -10.81
N THR A 121 5.72 -7.85 -10.43
CA THR A 121 5.22 -9.21 -10.68
C THR A 121 5.15 -9.50 -12.18
N ALA A 122 4.66 -8.54 -12.96
CA ALA A 122 4.57 -8.70 -14.41
C ALA A 122 5.96 -8.88 -15.03
N ASP A 123 6.95 -8.10 -14.56
CA ASP A 123 8.32 -8.23 -15.04
C ASP A 123 8.90 -9.61 -14.74
N LEU A 124 8.63 -10.14 -13.54
CA LEU A 124 9.12 -11.45 -13.15
C LEU A 124 8.48 -12.57 -13.97
N GLU A 125 7.20 -12.41 -14.30
CA GLU A 125 6.47 -13.41 -15.07
C GLU A 125 6.90 -13.45 -16.53
N THR A 126 7.43 -12.36 -17.07
CA THR A 126 7.87 -12.31 -18.46
C THR A 126 9.30 -12.82 -18.64
N LYS A 127 9.96 -13.12 -17.57
CA LYS A 127 11.31 -13.69 -17.59
C LYS A 127 11.27 -15.20 -17.51
#